data_e1a6bda5e1690167d4e1476b490d52f9
#
_entry.id   e1a6bda5e1690167d4e1476b490d52f9
#
_cell.length_a   1.000
_cell.length_b   1.000
_cell.length_c   1.000
_cell.angle_alpha   90.00
_cell.angle_beta   90.00
_cell.angle_gamma   90.00
#
_symmetry.space_group_name_H-M   'P 1'
#
loop_
_entity.id
_entity.type
_entity.pdbx_description
1 polymer ?
#
loop_
_entity_poly.entity_id
_entity_poly.type
_entity_poly.pdbx_seq_one_letter_code
_entity_poly.pdbx_strand_id
1 'polypeptide(L)'
;MSAAERGLPAPETLFPVKFIIGSRQILSVPKHLRKVSFTLGDLSEGGVHPLPPLPDELDGYRILSAPIRSASQIEQAPRGFIRGGEQRYCRHFIDMAGSFDSYMNHFSAKTRSTLRRKQRKLERAAVDAGSAVSVREFRGPDEIAEFLEIALPLSRRTYQTRMLDAGLPEDAASRCEMMELAAQDNLRCFLLHFAGEPISYLCLPVSGDTVIYAFLGYDPEYARFSPGTVLQMHALESLFTEQRYRYFDFTEGDGPHKALFGNRSVAACSYFLLRASFGNWLLLAALDLFDASVARARMLLAKTGALAAVRRAIRRTGAEQT
;
A
#
# COMPACT_ATOMS: atom_id res chain seq x y z
N MET A 1 24.61 15.71 -8.74
CA MET A 1 23.15 15.70 -8.92
C MET A 1 22.72 14.24 -8.98
N SER A 2 22.17 13.75 -7.87
CA SER A 2 21.77 12.37 -7.68
C SER A 2 20.50 12.06 -8.51
N ALA A 3 20.40 10.82 -9.04
CA ALA A 3 19.23 10.34 -9.77
C ALA A 3 17.92 10.33 -8.95
N ALA A 4 18.02 10.58 -7.64
CA ALA A 4 16.87 10.72 -6.72
C ALA A 4 16.08 12.03 -6.92
N GLU A 5 16.61 13.01 -7.66
CA GLU A 5 15.92 14.29 -7.90
C GLU A 5 15.01 14.28 -9.14
N ARG A 6 15.00 13.20 -9.90
CA ARG A 6 13.96 12.98 -10.88
C ARG A 6 12.82 12.18 -10.24
N GLY A 7 12.20 12.80 -9.20
CA GLY A 7 10.86 12.40 -8.83
C GLY A 7 10.03 12.38 -10.10
N LEU A 8 9.46 11.21 -10.37
CA LEU A 8 8.45 11.01 -11.38
C LEU A 8 7.53 12.23 -11.40
N PRO A 9 7.25 12.84 -12.54
CA PRO A 9 6.21 13.84 -12.62
C PRO A 9 4.95 13.17 -12.13
N ALA A 10 4.60 13.45 -10.87
CA ALA A 10 3.35 12.95 -10.33
C ALA A 10 2.29 13.49 -11.26
N PRO A 11 1.49 12.65 -11.93
CA PRO A 11 0.41 13.15 -12.73
C PRO A 11 -0.42 14.05 -11.83
N GLU A 12 -0.85 15.18 -12.37
CA GLU A 12 -1.85 16.05 -11.79
C GLU A 12 -3.08 15.18 -11.57
N THR A 13 -3.23 14.65 -10.37
CA THR A 13 -4.20 13.61 -10.12
C THR A 13 -5.33 14.21 -9.32
N LEU A 14 -6.54 13.87 -9.73
CA LEU A 14 -7.74 14.12 -8.95
C LEU A 14 -7.64 13.33 -7.64
N PHE A 15 -7.30 14.01 -6.54
CA PHE A 15 -7.30 13.42 -5.20
C PHE A 15 -8.55 13.86 -4.45
N PRO A 16 -9.58 13.02 -4.37
CA PRO A 16 -10.75 13.38 -3.60
C PRO A 16 -10.45 13.39 -2.10
N VAL A 17 -10.97 14.39 -1.42
CA VAL A 17 -11.08 14.41 0.05
C VAL A 17 -12.20 13.46 0.43
N LYS A 18 -11.87 12.31 1.02
CA LYS A 18 -12.83 11.23 1.30
C LYS A 18 -13.20 11.19 2.78
N PHE A 19 -14.48 11.10 3.07
CA PHE A 19 -15.03 10.85 4.40
C PHE A 19 -15.36 9.35 4.49
N ILE A 20 -14.64 8.60 5.35
CA ILE A 20 -14.66 7.13 5.34
C ILE A 20 -14.99 6.59 6.74
N ILE A 21 -15.95 5.67 6.83
CA ILE A 21 -16.24 4.87 8.03
C ILE A 21 -15.92 3.40 7.75
N GLY A 22 -14.86 2.88 8.36
CA GLY A 22 -14.41 1.51 8.08
C GLY A 22 -13.87 1.37 6.67
N SER A 23 -14.55 0.58 5.83
CA SER A 23 -14.27 0.43 4.41
C SER A 23 -15.26 1.19 3.51
N ARG A 24 -16.26 1.86 4.10
CA ARG A 24 -17.32 2.54 3.35
C ARG A 24 -17.03 4.02 3.21
N GLN A 25 -16.94 4.49 1.97
CA GLN A 25 -16.90 5.91 1.64
C GLN A 25 -18.31 6.50 1.78
N ILE A 26 -18.45 7.57 2.58
CA ILE A 26 -19.71 8.26 2.84
C ILE A 26 -19.85 9.46 1.91
N LEU A 27 -18.76 10.22 1.76
CA LEU A 27 -18.70 11.41 0.93
C LEU A 27 -17.34 11.53 0.28
N SER A 28 -17.27 12.10 -0.91
CA SER A 28 -16.05 12.39 -1.64
C SER A 28 -16.16 13.77 -2.26
N VAL A 29 -15.19 14.62 -1.96
CA VAL A 29 -15.10 15.97 -2.55
C VAL A 29 -13.88 16.00 -3.47
N PRO A 30 -14.06 16.13 -4.79
CA PRO A 30 -12.96 16.13 -5.74
C PRO A 30 -12.06 17.35 -5.52
N LYS A 31 -10.74 17.13 -5.56
CA LYS A 31 -9.70 18.15 -5.49
C LYS A 31 -8.57 17.79 -6.43
N HIS A 32 -8.02 18.77 -7.13
CA HIS A 32 -6.85 18.63 -7.96
C HIS A 32 -5.61 18.97 -7.13
N LEU A 33 -4.83 17.94 -6.75
CA LEU A 33 -3.74 18.10 -5.82
C LEU A 33 -2.43 17.58 -6.41
N ARG A 34 -1.35 18.25 -6.09
CA ARG A 34 0.00 17.73 -6.33
C ARG A 34 0.40 16.78 -5.18
N LYS A 35 0.76 15.56 -5.54
CA LYS A 35 1.24 14.55 -4.58
C LYS A 35 2.69 14.86 -4.20
N VAL A 36 2.99 14.85 -2.91
CA VAL A 36 4.34 14.90 -2.34
C VAL A 36 4.50 13.75 -1.36
N SER A 37 5.34 12.78 -1.68
CA SER A 37 5.56 11.58 -0.86
C SER A 37 6.96 11.58 -0.28
N PHE A 38 7.06 11.30 1.01
CA PHE A 38 8.33 11.09 1.69
C PHE A 38 8.73 9.61 1.61
N THR A 39 9.99 9.36 1.34
CA THR A 39 10.59 8.01 1.32
C THR A 39 10.94 7.54 2.73
N LEU A 40 11.34 6.28 2.89
CA LEU A 40 11.89 5.79 4.17
C LEU A 40 13.19 6.50 4.55
N GLY A 41 14.03 6.84 3.57
CA GLY A 41 15.24 7.65 3.78
C GLY A 41 14.91 9.00 4.38
N ASP A 42 13.94 9.72 3.81
CA ASP A 42 13.48 11.02 4.31
C ASP A 42 12.97 10.94 5.75
N LEU A 43 12.24 9.86 6.09
CA LEU A 43 11.75 9.65 7.44
C LEU A 43 12.89 9.38 8.44
N SER A 44 13.91 8.65 8.03
CA SER A 44 15.05 8.28 8.88
C SER A 44 15.99 9.46 9.13
N GLU A 45 16.18 10.31 8.13
CA GLU A 45 17.06 11.48 8.19
C GLU A 45 16.36 12.73 8.73
N GLY A 46 15.05 12.66 8.98
CA GLY A 46 14.25 13.83 9.39
C GLY A 46 14.17 14.89 8.28
N GLY A 47 14.27 14.46 7.03
CA GLY A 47 14.36 15.31 5.84
C GLY A 47 13.22 16.32 5.74
N VAL A 48 13.59 17.54 5.33
CA VAL A 48 12.65 18.59 4.92
C VAL A 48 12.77 18.73 3.43
N HIS A 49 11.70 18.50 2.71
CA HIS A 49 11.67 18.79 1.29
C HIS A 49 10.99 20.13 1.05
N PRO A 50 11.59 21.05 0.28
CA PRO A 50 10.86 22.19 -0.21
C PRO A 50 9.69 21.73 -1.05
N LEU A 51 8.50 22.30 -0.85
CA LEU A 51 7.35 21.99 -1.67
C LEU A 51 7.65 22.41 -3.12
N PRO A 52 7.42 21.53 -4.10
CA PRO A 52 7.58 21.88 -5.50
C PRO A 52 6.59 23.00 -5.88
N PRO A 53 6.89 23.82 -6.89
CA PRO A 53 5.97 24.87 -7.34
C PRO A 53 4.59 24.31 -7.63
N LEU A 54 3.52 25.02 -7.21
CA LEU A 54 2.14 24.60 -7.43
C LEU A 54 1.53 25.39 -8.58
N PRO A 55 1.15 24.75 -9.70
CA PRO A 55 0.39 25.38 -10.77
C PRO A 55 -0.90 26.01 -10.24
N ASP A 56 -1.37 27.08 -10.89
CA ASP A 56 -2.54 27.84 -10.43
C ASP A 56 -3.85 27.02 -10.52
N GLU A 57 -3.88 26.05 -11.41
CA GLU A 57 -5.01 25.16 -11.65
C GLU A 57 -5.20 24.15 -10.51
N LEU A 58 -4.16 23.93 -9.66
CA LEU A 58 -4.23 22.96 -8.57
C LEU A 58 -4.74 23.60 -7.28
N ASP A 59 -5.57 22.87 -6.56
CA ASP A 59 -6.15 23.27 -5.26
C ASP A 59 -5.11 23.26 -4.11
N GLY A 60 -4.00 22.51 -4.26
CA GLY A 60 -3.01 22.33 -3.20
C GLY A 60 -2.16 21.08 -3.33
N TYR A 61 -1.74 20.56 -2.19
CA TYR A 61 -0.91 19.36 -2.11
C TYR A 61 -1.56 18.26 -1.27
N ARG A 62 -1.32 17.01 -1.65
CA ARG A 62 -1.49 15.83 -0.79
C ARG A 62 -0.12 15.39 -0.31
N ILE A 63 0.18 15.64 0.96
CA ILE A 63 1.42 15.23 1.60
C ILE A 63 1.25 13.82 2.15
N LEU A 64 2.14 12.91 1.80
CA LEU A 64 2.12 11.51 2.22
C LEU A 64 3.40 11.16 2.99
N SER A 65 3.22 10.46 4.10
CA SER A 65 4.31 9.95 4.94
C SER A 65 5.31 10.99 5.43
N ALA A 66 4.87 12.22 5.71
CA ALA A 66 5.76 13.20 6.30
C ALA A 66 6.23 12.76 7.70
N PRO A 67 7.48 13.09 8.11
CA PRO A 67 7.96 12.81 9.45
C PRO A 67 7.11 13.53 10.51
N ILE A 68 6.80 12.82 11.61
CA ILE A 68 6.13 13.43 12.74
C ILE A 68 7.15 14.22 13.53
N ARG A 69 6.99 15.53 13.54
CA ARG A 69 7.80 16.46 14.33
C ARG A 69 7.15 16.76 15.67
N SER A 70 7.96 17.14 16.65
CA SER A 70 7.44 17.64 17.93
C SER A 70 6.57 18.88 17.73
N ALA A 71 5.64 19.14 18.65
CA ALA A 71 4.74 20.29 18.57
C ALA A 71 5.45 21.64 18.36
N SER A 72 6.71 21.78 18.83
CA SER A 72 7.56 22.94 18.63
C SER A 72 8.15 23.05 17.20
N GLN A 73 8.09 21.98 16.42
CA GLN A 73 8.60 21.89 15.04
C GLN A 73 7.49 21.76 14.01
N ILE A 74 6.22 21.87 14.42
CA ILE A 74 5.09 21.92 13.49
C ILE A 74 5.24 23.23 12.74
N GLU A 75 5.82 23.14 11.55
CA GLU A 75 5.83 24.26 10.61
C GLU A 75 4.37 24.68 10.39
N GLN A 76 4.10 25.95 10.65
CA GLN A 76 2.85 26.58 10.23
C GLN A 76 2.69 26.31 8.74
N ALA A 77 1.47 26.04 8.31
CA ALA A 77 1.20 25.90 6.88
C ALA A 77 1.86 27.08 6.13
N PRO A 78 2.50 26.84 4.98
CA PRO A 78 3.08 27.93 4.19
C PRO A 78 2.05 29.03 3.96
N ARG A 79 2.50 30.30 3.86
CA ARG A 79 1.59 31.41 3.60
C ARG A 79 0.70 31.11 2.40
N GLY A 80 -0.60 31.35 2.53
CA GLY A 80 -1.58 31.06 1.48
C GLY A 80 -2.12 29.64 1.46
N PHE A 81 -1.74 28.76 2.42
CA PHE A 81 -2.27 27.41 2.54
C PHE A 81 -2.88 27.15 3.90
N ILE A 82 -3.79 26.18 3.94
CA ILE A 82 -4.42 25.64 5.15
C ILE A 82 -4.07 24.16 5.24
N ARG A 83 -3.65 23.67 6.43
CA ARG A 83 -3.38 22.27 6.72
C ARG A 83 -4.59 21.65 7.42
N GLY A 84 -4.92 20.40 7.05
CA GLY A 84 -5.95 19.59 7.72
C GLY A 84 -6.01 18.17 7.20
N GLY A 85 -6.93 17.36 7.73
CA GLY A 85 -7.08 15.95 7.38
C GLY A 85 -5.85 15.15 7.76
N GLU A 86 -5.24 15.43 8.93
CA GLU A 86 -4.03 14.76 9.38
C GLU A 86 -4.31 13.33 9.83
N GLN A 87 -3.61 12.38 9.23
CA GLN A 87 -3.65 10.96 9.56
C GLN A 87 -2.28 10.52 10.02
N ARG A 88 -2.16 10.14 11.29
CA ARG A 88 -0.94 9.60 11.89
C ARG A 88 -0.98 8.09 11.86
N TYR A 89 0.13 7.46 11.52
CA TYR A 89 0.28 6.01 11.44
C TYR A 89 1.73 5.58 11.63
N CYS A 90 1.91 4.28 11.86
CA CYS A 90 3.22 3.64 11.76
C CYS A 90 3.41 3.16 10.32
N ARG A 91 4.43 3.67 9.61
CA ARG A 91 4.87 3.11 8.34
C ARG A 91 5.74 1.91 8.65
N HIS A 92 5.24 0.73 8.28
CA HIS A 92 5.93 -0.53 8.50
C HIS A 92 6.84 -0.85 7.33
N PHE A 93 8.00 -1.43 7.62
CA PHE A 93 8.95 -1.88 6.61
C PHE A 93 9.74 -3.09 7.10
N ILE A 94 10.38 -3.80 6.19
CA ILE A 94 11.34 -4.84 6.51
C ILE A 94 12.73 -4.25 6.32
N ASP A 95 13.54 -4.26 7.37
CA ASP A 95 14.99 -4.13 7.28
C ASP A 95 15.50 -5.50 6.81
N MET A 96 16.02 -5.54 5.58
CA MET A 96 16.43 -6.77 4.90
C MET A 96 17.90 -7.12 5.18
N ALA A 97 18.51 -6.50 6.19
CA ALA A 97 19.85 -6.91 6.61
C ALA A 97 19.86 -8.37 7.08
N GLY A 98 20.78 -9.16 6.53
CA GLY A 98 20.94 -10.57 6.83
C GLY A 98 20.26 -11.52 5.83
N SER A 99 19.82 -12.68 6.29
CA SER A 99 19.22 -13.72 5.47
C SER A 99 17.70 -13.80 5.65
N PHE A 100 17.03 -14.45 4.71
CA PHE A 100 15.60 -14.75 4.82
C PHE A 100 15.29 -15.60 6.06
N ASP A 101 16.15 -16.56 6.42
CA ASP A 101 15.97 -17.34 7.64
C ASP A 101 16.05 -16.47 8.89
N SER A 102 16.97 -15.51 8.92
CA SER A 102 17.07 -14.52 10.01
C SER A 102 15.81 -13.68 10.12
N TYR A 103 15.28 -13.20 9.00
CA TYR A 103 13.99 -12.51 8.93
C TYR A 103 12.84 -13.41 9.42
N MET A 104 12.79 -14.67 9.00
CA MET A 104 11.77 -15.61 9.45
C MET A 104 11.83 -15.88 10.97
N ASN A 105 13.01 -15.78 11.57
CA ASN A 105 13.16 -15.94 13.02
C ASN A 105 12.61 -14.77 13.84
N HIS A 106 12.35 -13.63 13.20
CA HIS A 106 11.62 -12.51 13.83
C HIS A 106 10.17 -12.89 14.20
N PHE A 107 9.54 -13.76 13.43
CA PHE A 107 8.19 -14.22 13.74
C PHE A 107 8.15 -15.19 14.92
N SER A 108 7.06 -15.15 15.69
CA SER A 108 6.81 -16.18 16.69
C SER A 108 6.70 -17.57 16.05
N ALA A 109 7.01 -18.63 16.80
CA ALA A 109 6.89 -20.02 16.32
C ALA A 109 5.47 -20.32 15.78
N LYS A 110 4.42 -19.76 16.42
CA LYS A 110 3.02 -19.87 15.99
C LYS A 110 2.81 -19.20 14.62
N THR A 111 3.36 -18.00 14.42
CA THR A 111 3.25 -17.28 13.14
C THR A 111 3.97 -18.03 12.03
N ARG A 112 5.21 -18.48 12.25
CA ARG A 112 5.96 -19.28 11.29
C ARG A 112 5.19 -20.55 10.89
N SER A 113 4.66 -21.27 11.88
CA SER A 113 3.83 -22.46 11.63
C SER A 113 2.59 -22.12 10.80
N THR A 114 1.97 -20.98 11.06
CA THR A 114 0.77 -20.53 10.31
C THR A 114 1.12 -20.19 8.85
N LEU A 115 2.23 -19.49 8.59
CA LEU A 115 2.70 -19.16 7.24
C LEU A 115 3.02 -20.44 6.45
N ARG A 116 3.81 -21.36 7.03
CA ARG A 116 4.11 -22.65 6.41
C ARG A 116 2.86 -23.50 6.16
N ARG A 117 1.86 -23.44 7.06
CA ARG A 117 0.60 -24.15 6.87
C ARG A 117 -0.21 -23.60 5.69
N LYS A 118 -0.22 -22.27 5.48
CA LYS A 118 -0.89 -21.67 4.31
C LYS A 118 -0.27 -22.17 3.00
N GLN A 119 1.05 -22.14 2.90
CA GLN A 119 1.79 -22.65 1.75
C GLN A 119 1.46 -24.11 1.49
N ARG A 120 1.64 -24.98 2.50
CA ARG A 120 1.34 -26.42 2.37
C ARG A 120 -0.11 -26.71 2.01
N LYS A 121 -1.06 -25.89 2.50
CA LYS A 121 -2.48 -26.04 2.17
C LYS A 121 -2.73 -25.79 0.67
N LEU A 122 -2.10 -24.77 0.12
CA LEU A 122 -2.19 -24.47 -1.32
C LEU A 122 -1.53 -25.57 -2.15
N GLU A 123 -0.31 -25.99 -1.78
CA GLU A 123 0.45 -27.05 -2.46
C GLU A 123 -0.33 -28.38 -2.48
N ARG A 124 -0.90 -28.80 -1.34
CA ARG A 124 -1.73 -30.02 -1.26
C ARG A 124 -2.94 -29.94 -2.15
N ALA A 125 -3.66 -28.81 -2.13
CA ALA A 125 -4.83 -28.64 -2.99
C ALA A 125 -4.47 -28.69 -4.48
N ALA A 126 -3.28 -28.25 -4.89
CA ALA A 126 -2.82 -28.38 -6.26
C ALA A 126 -2.49 -29.85 -6.60
N VAL A 127 -1.83 -30.58 -5.69
CA VAL A 127 -1.56 -32.02 -5.85
C VAL A 127 -2.87 -32.81 -5.95
N ASP A 128 -3.85 -32.51 -5.10
CA ASP A 128 -5.19 -33.14 -5.13
C ASP A 128 -5.91 -32.88 -6.47
N ALA A 129 -5.60 -31.75 -7.13
CA ALA A 129 -6.08 -31.42 -8.46
C ALA A 129 -5.21 -31.99 -9.60
N GLY A 130 -4.25 -32.87 -9.29
CA GLY A 130 -3.33 -33.47 -10.28
C GLY A 130 -2.30 -32.50 -10.87
N SER A 131 -1.98 -31.41 -10.17
CA SER A 131 -1.12 -30.33 -10.65
C SER A 131 -0.19 -29.82 -9.55
N ALA A 132 0.47 -28.67 -9.81
CA ALA A 132 1.42 -28.04 -8.90
C ALA A 132 1.14 -26.54 -8.74
N VAL A 133 1.71 -25.97 -7.66
CA VAL A 133 1.83 -24.53 -7.49
C VAL A 133 3.17 -24.10 -8.08
N SER A 134 3.18 -23.02 -8.84
CA SER A 134 4.43 -22.41 -9.31
C SER A 134 4.41 -20.91 -9.12
N VAL A 135 5.59 -20.34 -8.90
CA VAL A 135 5.79 -18.89 -8.87
C VAL A 135 6.73 -18.53 -10.01
N ARG A 136 6.34 -17.53 -10.78
CA ARG A 136 7.19 -16.97 -11.84
C ARG A 136 7.53 -15.53 -11.51
N GLU A 137 8.78 -15.18 -11.66
CA GLU A 137 9.31 -13.83 -11.52
C GLU A 137 9.53 -13.20 -12.89
N PHE A 138 9.35 -11.86 -12.97
CA PHE A 138 9.46 -11.06 -14.19
C PHE A 138 10.26 -9.81 -13.87
N ARG A 139 11.27 -9.48 -14.71
CA ARG A 139 12.22 -8.38 -14.45
C ARG A 139 12.42 -7.47 -15.65
N GLY A 140 12.73 -8.04 -16.82
CA GLY A 140 13.02 -7.29 -18.03
C GLY A 140 11.78 -6.72 -18.72
N PRO A 141 11.93 -5.73 -19.61
CA PRO A 141 10.79 -5.10 -20.31
C PRO A 141 9.87 -6.09 -21.00
N ASP A 142 10.41 -7.04 -21.78
CA ASP A 142 9.59 -8.04 -22.47
C ASP A 142 8.82 -8.94 -21.51
N GLU A 143 9.46 -9.32 -20.40
CA GLU A 143 8.82 -10.11 -19.35
C GLU A 143 7.74 -9.30 -18.61
N ILE A 144 7.95 -7.99 -18.40
CA ILE A 144 6.94 -7.12 -17.77
C ILE A 144 5.76 -6.91 -18.71
N ALA A 145 5.98 -6.83 -20.02
CA ALA A 145 4.87 -6.82 -20.99
C ALA A 145 4.01 -8.08 -20.85
N GLU A 146 4.64 -9.27 -20.82
CA GLU A 146 3.94 -10.54 -20.59
C GLU A 146 3.22 -10.58 -19.25
N PHE A 147 3.89 -10.12 -18.16
CA PHE A 147 3.27 -10.01 -16.84
C PHE A 147 2.00 -9.19 -16.87
N LEU A 148 2.00 -8.03 -17.51
CA LEU A 148 0.84 -7.14 -17.59
C LEU A 148 -0.32 -7.78 -18.35
N GLU A 149 -0.06 -8.50 -19.43
CA GLU A 149 -1.09 -9.24 -20.17
C GLU A 149 -1.84 -10.24 -19.28
N ILE A 150 -1.12 -10.91 -18.35
CA ILE A 150 -1.68 -11.92 -17.46
C ILE A 150 -2.28 -11.27 -16.20
N ALA A 151 -1.58 -10.29 -15.61
CA ALA A 151 -1.95 -9.72 -14.31
C ALA A 151 -3.10 -8.72 -14.38
N LEU A 152 -3.28 -7.98 -15.49
CA LEU A 152 -4.36 -7.01 -15.61
C LEU A 152 -5.76 -7.65 -15.57
N PRO A 153 -6.06 -8.74 -16.31
CA PRO A 153 -7.33 -9.44 -16.16
C PRO A 153 -7.58 -9.96 -14.75
N LEU A 154 -6.52 -10.44 -14.06
CA LEU A 154 -6.60 -10.88 -12.69
C LEU A 154 -6.85 -9.69 -11.74
N SER A 155 -6.19 -8.56 -11.96
CA SER A 155 -6.39 -7.32 -11.18
C SER A 155 -7.83 -6.82 -11.27
N ARG A 156 -8.44 -6.86 -12.46
CA ARG A 156 -9.85 -6.47 -12.65
C ARG A 156 -10.80 -7.33 -11.81
N ARG A 157 -10.59 -8.64 -11.76
CA ARG A 157 -11.39 -9.54 -10.91
C ARG A 157 -11.26 -9.21 -9.43
N THR A 158 -10.06 -8.91 -8.98
CA THR A 158 -9.78 -8.50 -7.59
C THR A 158 -10.38 -7.14 -7.25
N TYR A 159 -10.33 -6.19 -8.17
CA TYR A 159 -10.82 -4.83 -8.03
C TYR A 159 -12.35 -4.76 -7.94
N GLN A 160 -13.06 -5.50 -8.78
CA GLN A 160 -14.54 -5.55 -8.77
C GLN A 160 -15.11 -5.95 -7.42
N THR A 161 -14.38 -6.76 -6.65
CA THR A 161 -14.80 -7.20 -5.32
C THR A 161 -14.46 -6.22 -4.20
N ARG A 162 -13.54 -5.28 -4.40
CA ARG A 162 -13.02 -4.44 -3.31
C ARG A 162 -13.47 -2.99 -3.33
N MET A 163 -13.98 -2.45 -4.42
CA MET A 163 -14.37 -1.02 -4.58
C MET A 163 -13.30 -0.02 -4.07
N LEU A 164 -12.02 -0.39 -4.13
CA LEU A 164 -10.90 0.45 -3.71
C LEU A 164 -9.98 0.67 -4.91
N ASP A 165 -9.53 1.91 -5.14
CA ASP A 165 -8.61 2.34 -6.22
C ASP A 165 -7.18 1.78 -6.06
N ALA A 166 -7.01 0.46 -5.93
CA ALA A 166 -5.74 -0.18 -5.60
C ALA A 166 -5.35 -1.34 -6.54
N GLY A 167 -5.90 -1.39 -7.74
CA GLY A 167 -5.51 -2.35 -8.79
C GLY A 167 -4.25 -1.94 -9.53
N LEU A 168 -3.72 -2.85 -10.38
CA LEU A 168 -2.69 -2.48 -11.34
C LEU A 168 -3.23 -1.40 -12.28
N PRO A 169 -2.46 -0.32 -12.52
CA PRO A 169 -2.88 0.74 -13.42
C PRO A 169 -2.94 0.22 -14.86
N GLU A 170 -3.95 0.65 -15.59
CA GLU A 170 -4.22 0.18 -16.97
C GLU A 170 -3.90 1.22 -18.03
N ASP A 171 -3.67 2.47 -17.63
CA ASP A 171 -3.39 3.56 -18.54
C ASP A 171 -2.01 3.44 -19.21
N ALA A 172 -1.89 4.04 -20.39
CA ALA A 172 -0.68 3.93 -21.20
C ALA A 172 0.55 4.57 -20.53
N ALA A 173 0.37 5.65 -19.76
CA ALA A 173 1.47 6.35 -19.08
C ALA A 173 2.07 5.46 -17.98
N SER A 174 1.22 4.84 -17.14
CA SER A 174 1.67 3.91 -16.10
C SER A 174 2.34 2.66 -16.67
N ARG A 175 1.84 2.14 -17.81
CA ARG A 175 2.51 1.02 -18.49
C ARG A 175 3.89 1.42 -18.99
N CYS A 176 4.03 2.60 -19.61
CA CYS A 176 5.31 3.12 -20.07
C CYS A 176 6.30 3.27 -18.91
N GLU A 177 5.84 3.83 -17.78
CA GLU A 177 6.63 3.93 -16.56
C GLU A 177 7.11 2.56 -16.05
N MET A 178 6.24 1.55 -16.04
CA MET A 178 6.64 0.19 -15.65
C MET A 178 7.70 -0.40 -16.57
N MET A 179 7.60 -0.15 -17.88
CA MET A 179 8.60 -0.59 -18.85
C MET A 179 9.93 0.12 -18.66
N GLU A 180 9.92 1.44 -18.36
CA GLU A 180 11.11 2.20 -18.03
C GLU A 180 11.80 1.72 -16.75
N LEU A 181 11.01 1.44 -15.70
CA LEU A 181 11.53 0.85 -14.47
C LEU A 181 12.14 -0.53 -14.72
N ALA A 182 11.52 -1.36 -15.53
CA ALA A 182 12.03 -2.67 -15.92
C ALA A 182 13.35 -2.56 -16.71
N ALA A 183 13.43 -1.63 -17.65
CA ALA A 183 14.66 -1.36 -18.43
C ALA A 183 15.84 -0.90 -17.54
N GLN A 184 15.54 -0.30 -16.38
CA GLN A 184 16.53 0.13 -15.38
C GLN A 184 16.78 -0.92 -14.30
N ASP A 185 16.23 -2.12 -14.42
CA ASP A 185 16.22 -3.19 -13.40
C ASP A 185 15.60 -2.74 -12.06
N ASN A 186 14.66 -1.80 -12.09
CA ASN A 186 13.98 -1.21 -10.95
C ASN A 186 12.52 -1.67 -10.80
N LEU A 187 12.20 -2.87 -11.29
CA LEU A 187 10.89 -3.50 -11.12
C LEU A 187 11.04 -4.99 -10.86
N ARG A 188 10.26 -5.52 -9.92
CA ARG A 188 10.14 -6.94 -9.64
C ARG A 188 8.67 -7.32 -9.65
N CYS A 189 8.28 -8.22 -10.52
CA CYS A 189 6.91 -8.70 -10.58
C CYS A 189 6.87 -10.22 -10.41
N PHE A 190 5.80 -10.70 -9.79
CA PHE A 190 5.63 -12.12 -9.47
C PHE A 190 4.21 -12.56 -9.79
N LEU A 191 4.04 -13.75 -10.35
CA LEU A 191 2.77 -14.45 -10.52
C LEU A 191 2.79 -15.78 -9.78
N LEU A 192 1.74 -16.05 -9.04
CA LEU A 192 1.48 -17.35 -8.44
C LEU A 192 0.44 -18.09 -9.27
N HIS A 193 0.79 -19.28 -9.73
CA HIS A 193 -0.08 -20.16 -10.49
C HIS A 193 -0.54 -21.36 -9.66
N PHE A 194 -1.79 -21.74 -9.86
CA PHE A 194 -2.40 -22.95 -9.32
C PHE A 194 -2.96 -23.75 -10.48
N ALA A 195 -2.48 -24.96 -10.70
CA ALA A 195 -2.87 -25.79 -11.82
C ALA A 195 -2.73 -25.09 -13.20
N GLY A 196 -1.67 -24.31 -13.37
CA GLY A 196 -1.42 -23.53 -14.60
C GLY A 196 -2.14 -22.16 -14.64
N GLU A 197 -3.18 -21.95 -13.83
CA GLU A 197 -3.94 -20.70 -13.80
C GLU A 197 -3.31 -19.65 -12.88
N PRO A 198 -3.18 -18.39 -13.30
CA PRO A 198 -2.67 -17.32 -12.46
C PRO A 198 -3.72 -16.92 -11.40
N ILE A 199 -3.38 -17.05 -10.11
CA ILE A 199 -4.30 -16.79 -8.98
C ILE A 199 -3.89 -15.63 -8.10
N SER A 200 -2.65 -15.14 -8.21
CA SER A 200 -2.20 -13.95 -7.48
C SER A 200 -1.05 -13.28 -8.21
N TYR A 201 -1.00 -11.96 -8.12
CA TYR A 201 0.09 -11.14 -8.64
C TYR A 201 0.66 -10.23 -7.56
N LEU A 202 1.93 -9.86 -7.72
CA LEU A 202 2.64 -8.88 -6.91
C LEU A 202 3.55 -8.06 -7.81
N CYS A 203 3.46 -6.73 -7.71
CA CYS A 203 4.28 -5.80 -8.49
C CYS A 203 4.97 -4.83 -7.53
N LEU A 204 6.29 -4.78 -7.61
CA LEU A 204 7.20 -4.15 -6.67
C LEU A 204 8.17 -3.23 -7.38
N PRO A 205 7.86 -1.93 -7.56
CA PRO A 205 8.84 -0.94 -7.97
C PRO A 205 10.01 -0.87 -6.98
N VAL A 206 11.19 -0.52 -7.47
CA VAL A 206 12.41 -0.35 -6.69
C VAL A 206 12.89 1.09 -6.80
N SER A 207 13.23 1.70 -5.68
CA SER A 207 13.83 3.04 -5.62
C SER A 207 15.13 2.96 -4.80
N GLY A 208 16.26 3.09 -5.47
CA GLY A 208 17.56 2.89 -4.85
C GLY A 208 17.73 1.46 -4.29
N ASP A 209 17.87 1.35 -2.98
CA ASP A 209 17.98 0.09 -2.23
C ASP A 209 16.65 -0.34 -1.58
N THR A 210 15.54 0.31 -1.92
CA THR A 210 14.23 0.08 -1.30
C THR A 210 13.25 -0.53 -2.30
N VAL A 211 12.71 -1.70 -1.97
CA VAL A 211 11.60 -2.34 -2.68
C VAL A 211 10.28 -1.78 -2.15
N ILE A 212 9.41 -1.34 -3.04
CA ILE A 212 8.13 -0.71 -2.69
C ILE A 212 6.99 -1.73 -2.88
N TYR A 213 6.25 -2.00 -1.82
CA TYR A 213 5.05 -2.85 -1.88
C TYR A 213 3.88 -2.05 -2.48
N ALA A 214 3.81 -2.03 -3.83
CA ALA A 214 2.84 -1.20 -4.54
C ALA A 214 1.54 -1.93 -4.83
N PHE A 215 1.58 -3.06 -5.54
CA PHE A 215 0.38 -3.73 -6.01
C PHE A 215 0.42 -5.22 -5.70
N LEU A 216 -0.57 -5.69 -4.95
CA LEU A 216 -0.82 -7.11 -4.73
C LEU A 216 -2.31 -7.38 -4.92
N GLY A 217 -2.61 -8.39 -5.73
CA GLY A 217 -3.97 -8.88 -5.91
C GLY A 217 -4.02 -10.40 -5.98
N TYR A 218 -5.22 -10.94 -5.79
CA TYR A 218 -5.46 -12.37 -5.93
C TYR A 218 -6.92 -12.63 -6.33
N ASP A 219 -7.16 -13.77 -6.96
CA ASP A 219 -8.49 -14.22 -7.32
C ASP A 219 -9.30 -14.57 -6.05
N PRO A 220 -10.46 -13.94 -5.80
CA PRO A 220 -11.29 -14.19 -4.63
C PRO A 220 -11.71 -15.65 -4.45
N GLU A 221 -11.86 -16.42 -5.53
CA GLU A 221 -12.21 -17.85 -5.44
C GLU A 221 -11.16 -18.67 -4.68
N TYR A 222 -9.89 -18.23 -4.72
CA TYR A 222 -8.78 -18.84 -4.01
C TYR A 222 -8.49 -18.22 -2.63
N ALA A 223 -9.32 -17.28 -2.15
CA ALA A 223 -9.11 -16.57 -0.87
C ALA A 223 -8.87 -17.51 0.33
N ARG A 224 -9.52 -18.69 0.34
CA ARG A 224 -9.38 -19.74 1.38
C ARG A 224 -7.96 -20.28 1.52
N PHE A 225 -7.11 -20.09 0.51
CA PHE A 225 -5.71 -20.52 0.50
C PHE A 225 -4.75 -19.40 0.85
N SER A 226 -5.22 -18.15 0.95
CA SER A 226 -4.39 -16.96 1.21
C SER A 226 -3.27 -16.76 0.17
N PRO A 227 -3.57 -16.79 -1.15
CA PRO A 227 -2.54 -16.81 -2.20
C PRO A 227 -1.64 -15.59 -2.18
N GLY A 228 -2.15 -14.39 -1.86
CA GLY A 228 -1.33 -13.19 -1.70
C GLY A 228 -0.29 -13.30 -0.58
N THR A 229 -0.61 -13.99 0.53
CA THR A 229 0.37 -14.25 1.59
C THR A 229 1.46 -15.22 1.10
N VAL A 230 1.07 -16.27 0.38
CA VAL A 230 2.01 -17.27 -0.17
C VAL A 230 2.93 -16.61 -1.18
N LEU A 231 2.38 -15.84 -2.12
CA LEU A 231 3.16 -15.12 -3.13
C LEU A 231 4.15 -14.13 -2.49
N GLN A 232 3.70 -13.34 -1.51
CA GLN A 232 4.57 -12.41 -0.80
C GLN A 232 5.75 -13.11 -0.10
N MET A 233 5.52 -14.28 0.49
CA MET A 233 6.61 -15.05 1.12
C MET A 233 7.64 -15.52 0.11
N HIS A 234 7.22 -16.03 -1.05
CA HIS A 234 8.12 -16.41 -2.14
C HIS A 234 8.89 -15.19 -2.68
N ALA A 235 8.21 -14.07 -2.91
CA ALA A 235 8.86 -12.85 -3.36
C ALA A 235 9.91 -12.35 -2.37
N LEU A 236 9.61 -12.35 -1.06
CA LEU A 236 10.57 -11.97 -0.04
C LEU A 236 11.80 -12.90 -0.02
N GLU A 237 11.62 -14.22 -0.14
CA GLU A 237 12.72 -15.17 -0.22
C GLU A 237 13.63 -14.89 -1.43
N SER A 238 13.05 -14.64 -2.62
CA SER A 238 13.79 -14.24 -3.81
C SER A 238 14.56 -12.93 -3.60
N LEU A 239 13.89 -11.89 -3.07
CA LEU A 239 14.50 -10.58 -2.83
C LEU A 239 15.64 -10.63 -1.80
N PHE A 240 15.51 -11.43 -0.75
CA PHE A 240 16.60 -11.67 0.20
C PHE A 240 17.79 -12.39 -0.46
N THR A 241 17.54 -13.28 -1.41
CA THR A 241 18.59 -13.98 -2.15
C THR A 241 19.37 -13.06 -3.08
N GLU A 242 18.72 -12.03 -3.63
CA GLU A 242 19.39 -11.01 -4.45
C GLU A 242 20.43 -10.19 -3.69
N GLN A 243 20.31 -10.04 -2.37
CA GLN A 243 21.22 -9.27 -1.50
C GLN A 243 21.46 -7.82 -1.98
N ARG A 244 20.53 -7.27 -2.74
CA ARG A 244 20.59 -5.94 -3.34
C ARG A 244 19.87 -4.89 -2.51
N TYR A 245 18.82 -5.31 -1.79
CA TYR A 245 17.88 -4.41 -1.15
C TYR A 245 18.13 -4.31 0.35
N ARG A 246 18.08 -3.09 0.85
CA ARG A 246 18.15 -2.82 2.29
C ARG A 246 16.77 -2.79 2.93
N TYR A 247 15.76 -2.30 2.21
CA TYR A 247 14.42 -2.15 2.76
C TYR A 247 13.36 -2.71 1.83
N PHE A 248 12.32 -3.28 2.46
CA PHE A 248 11.04 -3.57 1.81
C PHE A 248 9.96 -2.74 2.50
N ASP A 249 9.43 -1.76 1.80
CA ASP A 249 8.55 -0.73 2.32
C ASP A 249 7.09 -1.02 2.03
N PHE A 250 6.28 -1.17 3.07
CA PHE A 250 4.83 -1.39 2.94
C PHE A 250 4.04 -0.10 2.63
N THR A 251 4.72 1.00 2.41
CA THR A 251 4.13 2.31 2.09
C THR A 251 3.19 2.87 3.17
N GLU A 252 2.30 3.79 2.80
CA GLU A 252 1.43 4.53 3.70
C GLU A 252 0.40 3.64 4.41
N GLY A 253 -0.02 4.09 5.57
CA GLY A 253 -1.11 3.50 6.34
C GLY A 253 -0.67 2.37 7.25
N ASP A 254 -1.46 2.16 8.28
CA ASP A 254 -1.27 1.13 9.31
C ASP A 254 -2.30 0.02 9.10
N GLY A 255 -1.82 -1.20 8.95
CA GLY A 255 -2.68 -2.35 8.76
C GLY A 255 -2.09 -3.63 9.39
N PRO A 256 -2.97 -4.57 9.85
CA PRO A 256 -2.50 -5.80 10.50
C PRO A 256 -1.52 -6.62 9.66
N HIS A 257 -1.68 -6.60 8.35
CA HIS A 257 -0.78 -7.27 7.41
C HIS A 257 0.61 -6.61 7.43
N LYS A 258 0.67 -5.28 7.32
CA LYS A 258 1.91 -4.50 7.34
C LYS A 258 2.63 -4.65 8.67
N ALA A 259 1.91 -4.53 9.78
CA ALA A 259 2.43 -4.74 11.13
C ALA A 259 2.91 -6.18 11.38
N LEU A 260 2.28 -7.18 10.73
CA LEU A 260 2.69 -8.57 10.86
C LEU A 260 4.03 -8.83 10.16
N PHE A 261 4.18 -8.34 8.92
CA PHE A 261 5.36 -8.62 8.09
C PHE A 261 6.52 -7.64 8.33
N GLY A 262 6.23 -6.39 8.72
CA GLY A 262 7.27 -5.42 9.06
C GLY A 262 8.03 -5.83 10.32
N ASN A 263 9.36 -5.84 10.25
CA ASN A 263 10.22 -6.04 11.43
C ASN A 263 10.65 -4.69 12.04
N ARG A 264 10.36 -3.59 11.35
CA ARG A 264 10.60 -2.20 11.78
C ARG A 264 9.41 -1.33 11.44
N SER A 265 9.32 -0.19 12.12
CA SER A 265 8.34 0.85 11.80
C SER A 265 8.85 2.23 12.17
N VAL A 266 8.37 3.23 11.47
CA VAL A 266 8.63 4.65 11.74
C VAL A 266 7.32 5.41 11.77
N ALA A 267 7.20 6.37 12.70
CA ALA A 267 6.02 7.19 12.81
C ALA A 267 5.97 8.23 11.67
N ALA A 268 4.85 8.28 10.98
CA ALA A 268 4.62 9.17 9.86
C ALA A 268 3.22 9.80 9.91
N CYS A 269 3.02 10.89 9.20
CA CYS A 269 1.71 11.49 9.02
C CYS A 269 1.46 11.88 7.57
N SER A 270 0.20 11.80 7.15
CA SER A 270 -0.25 12.30 5.86
C SER A 270 -1.30 13.37 6.09
N TYR A 271 -1.32 14.42 5.28
CA TYR A 271 -2.25 15.55 5.43
C TYR A 271 -2.47 16.27 4.10
N PHE A 272 -3.46 17.14 4.08
CA PHE A 272 -3.73 18.06 2.98
C PHE A 272 -3.14 19.44 3.28
N LEU A 273 -2.58 20.08 2.25
CA LEU A 273 -2.31 21.52 2.22
C LEU A 273 -3.12 22.10 1.08
N LEU A 274 -4.25 22.75 1.40
CA LEU A 274 -5.12 23.38 0.40
C LEU A 274 -4.87 24.89 0.37
N ARG A 275 -5.02 25.51 -0.82
CA ARG A 275 -5.01 26.98 -0.93
C ARG A 275 -6.00 27.61 0.04
N ALA A 276 -5.60 28.68 0.71
CA ALA A 276 -6.42 29.33 1.73
C ALA A 276 -7.68 29.91 1.10
N SER A 277 -8.82 29.36 1.48
CA SER A 277 -10.16 29.88 1.16
C SER A 277 -11.13 29.44 2.25
N PHE A 278 -12.25 30.15 2.38
CA PHE A 278 -13.29 29.77 3.35
C PHE A 278 -13.85 28.38 3.06
N GLY A 279 -14.08 28.02 1.80
CA GLY A 279 -14.58 26.70 1.40
C GLY A 279 -13.59 25.57 1.76
N ASN A 280 -12.30 25.76 1.51
CA ASN A 280 -11.27 24.79 1.86
C ASN A 280 -11.08 24.69 3.38
N TRP A 281 -11.19 25.80 4.11
CA TRP A 281 -11.17 25.77 5.56
C TRP A 281 -12.34 24.97 6.13
N LEU A 282 -13.56 25.23 5.65
CA LEU A 282 -14.75 24.48 6.08
C LEU A 282 -14.63 22.98 5.75
N LEU A 283 -14.14 22.64 4.55
CA LEU A 283 -13.94 21.25 4.14
C LEU A 283 -12.98 20.51 5.06
N LEU A 284 -11.81 21.09 5.34
CA LEU A 284 -10.81 20.46 6.21
C LEU A 284 -11.28 20.39 7.67
N ALA A 285 -11.93 21.44 8.19
CA ALA A 285 -12.52 21.42 9.52
C ALA A 285 -13.62 20.34 9.66
N ALA A 286 -14.47 20.18 8.64
CA ALA A 286 -15.48 19.12 8.60
C ALA A 286 -14.83 17.72 8.57
N LEU A 287 -13.76 17.55 7.80
CA LEU A 287 -13.02 16.29 7.73
C LEU A 287 -12.39 15.94 9.10
N ASP A 288 -11.70 16.89 9.74
CA ASP A 288 -11.06 16.69 11.04
C ASP A 288 -12.08 16.35 12.14
N LEU A 289 -13.24 17.05 12.14
CA LEU A 289 -14.33 16.74 13.07
C LEU A 289 -14.95 15.37 12.82
N PHE A 290 -15.13 15.00 11.55
CA PHE A 290 -15.65 13.69 11.17
C PHE A 290 -14.70 12.56 11.61
N ASP A 291 -13.42 12.68 11.31
CA ASP A 291 -12.41 11.67 11.67
C ASP A 291 -12.28 11.54 13.20
N ALA A 292 -12.30 12.64 13.93
CA ALA A 292 -12.34 12.65 15.41
C ALA A 292 -13.59 11.95 15.95
N SER A 293 -14.75 12.17 15.32
CA SER A 293 -16.01 11.53 15.71
C SER A 293 -16.00 10.03 15.47
N VAL A 294 -15.49 9.59 14.31
CA VAL A 294 -15.31 8.16 13.97
C VAL A 294 -14.31 7.50 14.93
N ALA A 295 -13.21 8.16 15.27
CA ALA A 295 -12.22 7.65 16.22
C ALA A 295 -12.82 7.48 17.61
N ARG A 296 -13.59 8.47 18.10
CA ARG A 296 -14.30 8.40 19.39
C ARG A 296 -15.32 7.26 19.41
N ALA A 297 -16.13 7.12 18.36
CA ALA A 297 -17.10 6.04 18.25
C ALA A 297 -16.44 4.67 18.28
N ARG A 298 -15.31 4.48 17.56
CA ARG A 298 -14.52 3.24 17.59
C ARG A 298 -13.98 2.94 18.99
N MET A 299 -13.50 3.94 19.70
CA MET A 299 -12.97 3.79 21.06
C MET A 299 -14.07 3.37 22.03
N LEU A 300 -15.27 3.96 21.95
CA LEU A 300 -16.42 3.59 22.78
C LEU A 300 -16.88 2.17 22.50
N LEU A 301 -17.00 1.79 21.23
CA LEU A 301 -17.37 0.43 20.81
C LEU A 301 -16.33 -0.61 21.25
N ALA A 302 -15.05 -0.24 21.27
CA ALA A 302 -13.98 -1.11 21.77
C ALA A 302 -14.11 -1.37 23.27
N LYS A 303 -14.42 -0.34 24.06
CA LYS A 303 -14.61 -0.45 25.52
C LYS A 303 -15.84 -1.30 25.90
N THR A 304 -16.90 -1.25 25.13
CA THR A 304 -18.15 -2.00 25.39
C THR A 304 -18.12 -3.45 24.89
N GLY A 305 -17.02 -3.90 24.25
CA GLY A 305 -16.96 -5.24 23.66
C GLY A 305 -17.87 -5.42 22.42
N ALA A 306 -18.66 -4.43 22.07
CA ALA A 306 -19.63 -4.46 20.97
C ALA A 306 -18.95 -4.59 19.58
N LEU A 307 -17.68 -4.24 19.44
CA LEU A 307 -16.91 -4.41 18.20
C LEU A 307 -16.89 -5.85 17.69
N ALA A 308 -16.83 -6.84 18.61
CA ALA A 308 -16.86 -8.24 18.23
C ALA A 308 -18.27 -8.67 17.75
N ALA A 309 -19.33 -8.07 18.30
CA ALA A 309 -20.71 -8.32 17.90
C ALA A 309 -21.02 -7.67 16.54
N VAL A 310 -20.58 -6.43 16.33
CA VAL A 310 -20.75 -5.69 15.05
C VAL A 310 -19.96 -6.38 13.92
N ARG A 311 -18.72 -6.81 14.15
CA ARG A 311 -17.97 -7.59 13.17
C ARG A 311 -18.62 -8.93 12.83
N ARG A 312 -19.25 -9.60 13.80
CA ARG A 312 -20.01 -10.83 13.54
C ARG A 312 -21.29 -10.57 12.74
N ALA A 313 -22.01 -9.50 13.03
CA ALA A 313 -23.20 -9.09 12.29
C ALA A 313 -22.88 -8.74 10.83
N ILE A 314 -21.84 -7.93 10.57
CA ILE A 314 -21.40 -7.56 9.22
C ILE A 314 -20.95 -8.80 8.41
N ARG A 315 -20.31 -9.79 9.05
CA ARG A 315 -19.92 -11.02 8.37
C ARG A 315 -21.12 -11.92 8.03
N ARG A 316 -22.20 -11.87 8.83
CA ARG A 316 -23.44 -12.63 8.55
C ARG A 316 -24.24 -12.02 7.41
N THR A 317 -24.38 -10.69 7.37
CA THR A 317 -25.08 -9.99 6.27
C THR A 317 -24.34 -10.04 4.94
N GLY A 318 -23.02 -10.17 4.94
CA GLY A 318 -22.23 -10.40 3.73
C GLY A 318 -22.25 -11.84 3.22
N ALA A 319 -22.69 -12.81 4.02
CA ALA A 319 -22.81 -14.22 3.62
C ALA A 319 -24.22 -14.59 3.13
N GLU A 320 -25.21 -13.71 3.29
CA GLU A 320 -26.60 -13.91 2.82
C GLU A 320 -26.86 -13.25 1.45
N GLN A 321 -25.85 -12.60 0.86
CA GLN A 321 -25.96 -11.95 -0.46
C GLN A 321 -25.04 -12.61 -1.53
N THR A 322 -24.65 -13.89 -1.30
CA THR A 322 -23.91 -14.68 -2.31
C THR A 322 -24.71 -15.87 -2.74
#